data_449d000ad6089cd31fa8ab8720e3abe2
#
_entry.id   449d000ad6089cd31fa8ab8720e3abe2
#
_cell.length_a   1.000
_cell.length_b   1.000
_cell.length_c   1.000
_cell.angle_alpha   90.00
_cell.angle_beta   90.00
_cell.angle_gamma   90.00
#
_symmetry.space_group_name_H-M   'P 1'
#
loop_
_entity.id
_entity.type
_entity.pdbx_description
1 polymer ?
#
loop_
_entity_poly.entity_id
_entity_poly.type
_entity_poly.pdbx_seq_one_letter_code
_entity_poly.pdbx_strand_id
1 'polypeptide(L)'
;MDNKKFIEDYKQAFGEKAVLPIAFWHSDTPVAESQRVNGCFFPAFEKVREGQAVSFDNTTMKCGGGKFYCGLSPMPEYVPTFVSEKEHYKASPALVKDFVERLEIDVDKHKYLNFQ
;
A
#
# COMPACT_ATOMS: atom_id res chain seq x y z
N MET A 1 14.56 4.75 -14.03
CA MET A 1 15.17 5.75 -13.10
C MET A 1 16.45 5.15 -12.57
N ASP A 2 17.55 5.90 -12.58
CA ASP A 2 18.80 5.48 -11.95
C ASP A 2 18.70 5.76 -10.42
N ASN A 3 18.53 4.70 -9.65
CA ASN A 3 18.35 4.79 -8.21
C ASN A 3 19.59 5.34 -7.47
N LYS A 4 20.80 5.07 -8.00
CA LYS A 4 22.04 5.59 -7.39
C LYS A 4 22.10 7.11 -7.56
N LYS A 5 21.90 7.59 -8.77
CA LYS A 5 21.86 9.04 -9.04
C LYS A 5 20.76 9.73 -8.24
N PHE A 6 19.57 9.14 -8.13
CA PHE A 6 18.49 9.68 -7.31
C PHE A 6 18.90 9.83 -5.83
N ILE A 7 19.53 8.81 -5.25
CA ILE A 7 19.98 8.84 -3.85
C ILE A 7 21.05 9.92 -3.64
N GLU A 8 22.01 10.04 -4.58
CA GLU A 8 23.05 11.08 -4.53
C GLU A 8 22.44 12.49 -4.60
N ASP A 9 21.59 12.74 -5.58
CA ASP A 9 20.91 14.03 -5.76
C ASP A 9 20.03 14.37 -4.54
N TYR A 10 19.32 13.36 -3.98
CA TYR A 10 18.47 13.54 -2.79
C TYR A 10 19.30 13.92 -1.56
N LYS A 11 20.41 13.23 -1.31
CA LYS A 11 21.31 13.54 -0.21
C LYS A 11 22.00 14.89 -0.39
N GLN A 12 22.36 15.25 -1.60
CA GLN A 12 22.90 16.56 -1.90
C GLN A 12 21.91 17.68 -1.58
N ALA A 13 20.62 17.48 -1.90
CA ALA A 13 19.58 18.49 -1.67
C ALA A 13 19.16 18.59 -0.20
N PHE A 14 19.06 17.46 0.53
CA PHE A 14 18.47 17.39 1.87
C PHE A 14 19.48 17.02 2.98
N GLY A 15 20.74 16.77 2.62
CA GLY A 15 21.82 16.40 3.54
C GLY A 15 22.06 14.90 3.65
N GLU A 16 23.29 14.52 4.00
CA GLU A 16 23.73 13.10 4.09
C GLU A 16 22.88 12.23 5.06
N LYS A 17 22.29 12.86 6.09
CA LYS A 17 21.44 12.19 7.08
C LYS A 17 19.95 12.19 6.71
N ALA A 18 19.60 12.69 5.52
CA ALA A 18 18.21 12.71 5.08
C ALA A 18 17.63 11.29 5.00
N VAL A 19 16.41 11.13 5.53
CA VAL A 19 15.67 9.88 5.44
C VAL A 19 15.20 9.72 4.00
N LEU A 20 15.64 8.66 3.34
CA LEU A 20 15.25 8.39 1.96
C LEU A 20 13.75 8.06 1.86
N PRO A 21 13.09 8.46 0.77
CA PRO A 21 11.72 8.03 0.51
C PRO A 21 11.66 6.52 0.31
N ILE A 22 10.52 5.92 0.67
CA ILE A 22 10.24 4.51 0.43
C ILE A 22 9.77 4.36 -1.02
N ALA A 23 10.46 3.54 -1.81
CA ALA A 23 10.00 3.15 -3.12
C ALA A 23 8.91 2.08 -3.01
N PHE A 24 7.90 2.13 -3.89
CA PHE A 24 6.91 1.05 -4.01
C PHE A 24 6.58 0.78 -5.47
N TRP A 25 6.26 -0.46 -5.78
CA TRP A 25 5.85 -0.89 -7.11
C TRP A 25 5.06 -2.19 -7.08
N HIS A 26 4.31 -2.43 -8.13
CA HIS A 26 3.60 -3.69 -8.35
C HIS A 26 4.41 -4.63 -9.25
N SER A 27 4.31 -5.94 -9.00
CA SER A 27 4.92 -6.98 -9.83
C SER A 27 4.22 -8.32 -9.66
N ASP A 28 4.55 -9.28 -10.54
CA ASP A 28 4.07 -10.66 -10.45
C ASP A 28 5.03 -11.58 -9.69
N THR A 29 6.18 -11.03 -9.26
CA THR A 29 7.16 -11.72 -8.41
C THR A 29 7.49 -10.86 -7.20
N PRO A 30 7.57 -11.44 -5.98
CA PRO A 30 7.91 -10.68 -4.78
C PRO A 30 9.42 -10.36 -4.76
N VAL A 31 9.80 -9.24 -4.13
CA VAL A 31 11.21 -8.90 -3.88
C VAL A 31 11.72 -9.50 -2.56
N ALA A 32 10.80 -9.90 -1.69
CA ALA A 32 11.08 -10.57 -0.43
C ALA A 32 9.94 -11.54 -0.11
N GLU A 33 10.11 -12.39 0.89
CA GLU A 33 8.99 -13.19 1.39
C GLU A 33 7.82 -12.29 1.79
N SER A 34 6.61 -12.65 1.34
CA SER A 34 5.41 -11.86 1.62
C SER A 34 5.14 -11.74 3.13
N GLN A 35 5.03 -10.50 3.59
CA GLN A 35 4.81 -10.20 5.00
C GLN A 35 3.34 -10.35 5.38
N ARG A 36 3.06 -11.18 6.37
CA ARG A 36 1.71 -11.27 6.94
C ARG A 36 1.49 -10.14 7.95
N VAL A 37 0.46 -9.35 7.72
CA VAL A 37 0.00 -8.30 8.64
C VAL A 37 -1.46 -8.49 9.00
N ASN A 38 -1.78 -8.39 10.28
CA ASN A 38 -3.14 -8.47 10.80
C ASN A 38 -3.60 -7.03 11.13
N GLY A 39 -4.23 -6.38 10.16
CA GLY A 39 -4.66 -4.98 10.27
C GLY A 39 -3.91 -4.07 9.31
N CYS A 40 -3.53 -2.88 9.77
CA CYS A 40 -2.81 -1.91 8.96
C CYS A 40 -1.42 -2.43 8.55
N PHE A 41 -1.02 -2.19 7.31
CA PHE A 41 0.30 -2.61 6.80
C PHE A 41 1.42 -1.58 7.05
N PHE A 42 1.08 -0.35 7.45
CA PHE A 42 2.08 0.70 7.73
C PHE A 42 3.18 0.31 8.73
N PRO A 43 2.95 -0.49 9.78
CA PRO A 43 4.04 -0.94 10.65
C PRO A 43 5.16 -1.69 9.93
N ALA A 44 4.90 -2.29 8.77
CA ALA A 44 5.94 -2.94 7.96
C ALA A 44 6.97 -1.94 7.39
N PHE A 45 6.63 -0.64 7.33
CA PHE A 45 7.58 0.38 6.86
C PHE A 45 8.76 0.60 7.81
N GLU A 46 8.66 0.22 9.07
CA GLU A 46 9.83 0.19 9.98
C GLU A 46 10.92 -0.72 9.41
N LYS A 47 10.54 -1.91 8.92
CA LYS A 47 11.49 -2.84 8.28
C LYS A 47 12.13 -2.24 7.02
N VAL A 48 11.34 -1.53 6.21
CA VAL A 48 11.85 -0.87 5.01
C VAL A 48 12.87 0.21 5.37
N ARG A 49 12.62 0.98 6.43
CA ARG A 49 13.57 1.99 6.94
C ARG A 49 14.84 1.39 7.52
N GLU A 50 14.79 0.15 7.97
CA GLU A 50 15.95 -0.65 8.39
C GLU A 50 16.71 -1.27 7.20
N GLY A 51 16.31 -0.97 5.97
CA GLY A 51 16.94 -1.45 4.74
C GLY A 51 16.45 -2.81 4.26
N GLN A 52 15.34 -3.32 4.81
CA GLN A 52 14.73 -4.58 4.36
C GLN A 52 13.70 -4.32 3.26
N ALA A 53 13.67 -5.18 2.24
CA ALA A 53 12.56 -5.18 1.29
C ALA A 53 11.34 -5.90 1.88
N VAL A 54 10.13 -5.45 1.54
CA VAL A 54 8.87 -6.03 2.01
C VAL A 54 7.94 -6.23 0.82
N SER A 55 7.30 -7.40 0.76
CA SER A 55 6.26 -7.71 -0.24
C SER A 55 4.94 -8.04 0.43
N PHE A 56 3.84 -7.67 -0.20
CA PHE A 56 2.48 -8.05 0.18
C PHE A 56 1.74 -8.64 -1.00
N ASP A 57 0.85 -9.58 -0.73
CA ASP A 57 -0.14 -10.09 -1.67
C ASP A 57 -1.54 -10.07 -1.04
N ASN A 58 -2.56 -10.48 -1.78
CA ASN A 58 -3.95 -10.47 -1.32
C ASN A 58 -4.22 -11.43 -0.15
N THR A 59 -3.33 -12.38 0.12
CA THR A 59 -3.47 -13.33 1.23
C THR A 59 -2.78 -12.85 2.49
N THR A 60 -1.71 -12.08 2.36
CA THR A 60 -0.89 -11.60 3.48
C THR A 60 -1.33 -10.25 4.03
N MET A 61 -1.86 -9.36 3.18
CA MET A 61 -2.47 -8.11 3.62
C MET A 61 -3.92 -8.36 4.06
N LYS A 62 -4.22 -8.22 5.35
CA LYS A 62 -5.57 -8.50 5.91
C LYS A 62 -6.53 -7.32 5.89
N CYS A 63 -6.04 -6.10 5.81
CA CYS A 63 -6.87 -4.90 5.72
C CYS A 63 -7.65 -4.88 4.39
N GLY A 64 -8.97 -5.01 4.45
CA GLY A 64 -9.82 -5.05 3.24
C GLY A 64 -9.75 -3.77 2.40
N GLY A 65 -9.79 -2.61 3.04
CA GLY A 65 -9.58 -1.32 2.37
C GLY A 65 -8.17 -1.21 1.81
N GLY A 66 -7.15 -1.59 2.59
CA GLY A 66 -5.76 -1.60 2.15
C GLY A 66 -5.54 -2.45 0.89
N LYS A 67 -6.08 -3.67 0.86
CA LYS A 67 -6.00 -4.53 -0.33
C LYS A 67 -6.58 -3.86 -1.57
N PHE A 68 -7.76 -3.29 -1.44
CA PHE A 68 -8.44 -2.62 -2.55
C PHE A 68 -7.66 -1.39 -3.02
N TYR A 69 -7.35 -0.45 -2.13
CA TYR A 69 -6.62 0.77 -2.49
C TYR A 69 -5.21 0.51 -3.02
N CYS A 70 -4.61 -0.61 -2.64
CA CYS A 70 -3.34 -1.07 -3.20
C CYS A 70 -3.48 -1.94 -4.46
N GLY A 71 -4.68 -2.13 -5.01
CA GLY A 71 -4.90 -2.89 -6.23
C GLY A 71 -4.71 -4.40 -6.11
N LEU A 72 -4.71 -4.97 -4.88
CA LEU A 72 -4.46 -6.39 -4.63
C LEU A 72 -5.74 -7.24 -4.62
N SER A 73 -6.91 -6.65 -4.47
CA SER A 73 -8.20 -7.34 -4.54
C SER A 73 -9.36 -6.37 -4.74
N PRO A 74 -10.52 -6.85 -5.22
CA PRO A 74 -11.75 -6.06 -5.21
C PRO A 74 -12.13 -5.58 -3.81
N MET A 75 -12.92 -4.51 -3.73
CA MET A 75 -13.43 -4.00 -2.46
C MET A 75 -14.33 -5.06 -1.79
N PRO A 76 -14.02 -5.49 -0.55
CA PRO A 76 -14.90 -6.39 0.18
C PRO A 76 -16.28 -5.76 0.43
N GLU A 77 -17.34 -6.56 0.33
CA GLU A 77 -18.74 -6.10 0.44
C GLU A 77 -19.05 -5.41 1.78
N TYR A 78 -18.39 -5.80 2.86
CA TYR A 78 -18.61 -5.22 4.19
C TYR A 78 -17.99 -3.83 4.37
N VAL A 79 -16.97 -3.47 3.58
CA VAL A 79 -16.19 -2.23 3.77
C VAL A 79 -17.04 -0.97 3.66
N PRO A 80 -17.98 -0.81 2.69
CA PRO A 80 -18.85 0.36 2.64
C PRO A 80 -19.65 0.59 3.92
N THR A 81 -20.24 -0.47 4.49
CA THR A 81 -20.98 -0.40 5.75
C THR A 81 -20.05 -0.10 6.92
N PHE A 82 -18.92 -0.77 7.00
CA PHE A 82 -17.93 -0.55 8.06
C PHE A 82 -17.42 0.90 8.07
N VAL A 83 -17.01 1.43 6.91
CA VAL A 83 -16.48 2.80 6.78
C VAL A 83 -17.53 3.87 7.12
N SER A 84 -18.80 3.65 6.80
CA SER A 84 -19.87 4.60 7.12
C SER A 84 -20.43 4.44 8.54
N GLU A 85 -20.79 3.23 8.95
CA GLU A 85 -21.51 2.98 10.20
C GLU A 85 -20.61 2.79 11.42
N LYS A 86 -19.37 2.31 11.22
CA LYS A 86 -18.41 2.08 12.32
C LYS A 86 -17.37 3.19 12.42
N GLU A 87 -16.76 3.54 11.29
CA GLU A 87 -15.69 4.55 11.25
C GLU A 87 -16.22 5.98 11.03
N HIS A 88 -17.47 6.14 10.61
CA HIS A 88 -18.14 7.44 10.36
C HIS A 88 -17.41 8.37 9.36
N TYR A 89 -16.63 7.82 8.41
CA TYR A 89 -15.94 8.61 7.38
C TYR A 89 -16.87 9.11 6.28
N LYS A 90 -18.00 8.44 6.05
CA LYS A 90 -19.06 8.83 5.12
C LYS A 90 -20.42 8.63 5.77
N ALA A 91 -21.41 9.41 5.36
CA ALA A 91 -22.74 9.40 5.95
C ALA A 91 -23.56 8.12 5.63
N SER A 92 -23.21 7.38 4.58
CA SER A 92 -23.92 6.14 4.21
C SER A 92 -23.03 5.20 3.39
N PRO A 93 -23.36 3.89 3.36
CA PRO A 93 -22.67 2.91 2.49
C PRO A 93 -22.75 3.27 1.00
N ALA A 94 -23.86 3.88 0.56
CA ALA A 94 -24.04 4.32 -0.83
C ALA A 94 -23.03 5.39 -1.24
N LEU A 95 -22.73 6.33 -0.35
CA LEU A 95 -21.70 7.36 -0.59
C LEU A 95 -20.28 6.78 -0.63
N VAL A 96 -20.03 5.72 0.11
CA VAL A 96 -18.74 5.00 0.03
C VAL A 96 -18.61 4.31 -1.31
N LYS A 97 -19.65 3.62 -1.78
CA LYS A 97 -19.65 2.95 -3.09
C LYS A 97 -19.44 3.94 -4.23
N ASP A 98 -20.19 5.04 -4.26
CA ASP A 98 -20.04 6.10 -5.25
C ASP A 98 -18.60 6.68 -5.26
N PHE A 99 -18.02 6.92 -4.10
CA PHE A 99 -16.65 7.38 -3.99
C PHE A 99 -15.66 6.36 -4.57
N VAL A 100 -15.80 5.07 -4.19
CA VAL A 100 -14.91 3.99 -4.64
C VAL A 100 -14.98 3.79 -6.15
N GLU A 101 -16.16 3.83 -6.75
CA GLU A 101 -16.37 3.69 -8.20
C GLU A 101 -15.63 4.78 -9.00
N ARG A 102 -15.47 5.98 -8.42
CA ARG A 102 -14.76 7.09 -9.06
C ARG A 102 -13.23 6.99 -8.99
N LEU A 103 -12.69 6.08 -8.19
CA LEU A 103 -11.24 5.99 -8.01
C LEU A 103 -10.51 5.29 -9.16
N GLU A 104 -11.24 4.56 -10.02
CA GLU A 104 -10.68 3.83 -11.17
C GLU A 104 -9.45 2.99 -10.82
N ILE A 105 -9.51 2.27 -9.67
CA ILE A 105 -8.40 1.45 -9.21
C ILE A 105 -8.34 0.15 -10.02
N ASP A 106 -7.21 -0.10 -10.68
CA ASP A 106 -6.92 -1.38 -11.31
C ASP A 106 -6.68 -2.44 -10.24
N VAL A 107 -7.63 -3.36 -10.07
CA VAL A 107 -7.50 -4.47 -9.12
C VAL A 107 -7.03 -5.73 -9.83
N ASP A 108 -6.32 -6.60 -9.10
CA ASP A 108 -5.84 -7.91 -9.56
C ASP A 108 -4.95 -7.86 -10.83
N LYS A 109 -4.41 -6.68 -11.16
CA LYS A 109 -3.48 -6.51 -12.30
C LYS A 109 -2.12 -7.12 -12.03
N HIS A 110 -1.66 -7.04 -10.78
CA HIS A 110 -0.41 -7.60 -10.31
C HIS A 110 -0.60 -8.34 -9.00
N LYS A 111 0.22 -9.37 -8.80
CA LYS A 111 0.11 -10.26 -7.65
C LYS A 111 0.67 -9.67 -6.36
N TYR A 112 1.71 -8.86 -6.48
CA TYR A 112 2.44 -8.32 -5.33
C TYR A 112 2.54 -6.80 -5.36
N LEU A 113 2.49 -6.20 -4.16
CA LEU A 113 2.92 -4.85 -3.88
C LEU A 113 4.21 -4.92 -3.07
N ASN A 114 5.26 -4.26 -3.57
CA ASN A 114 6.60 -4.30 -2.99
C ASN A 114 7.00 -2.91 -2.47
N PHE A 115 7.80 -2.91 -1.41
CA PHE A 115 8.41 -1.73 -0.82
C PHE A 115 9.91 -1.96 -0.55
N GLN A 116 10.71 -0.92 -0.78
CA GLN A 116 12.15 -0.91 -0.49
C GLN A 116 12.66 0.50 -0.17
#